data_c861db34d414506e2ef1769b264245e3
#
_entry.id   c861db34d414506e2ef1769b264245e3
#
_cell.length_a   1.000
_cell.length_b   1.000
_cell.length_c   1.000
_cell.angle_alpha   90.00
_cell.angle_beta   90.00
_cell.angle_gamma   90.00
#
_symmetry.space_group_name_H-M   'P 1'
#
loop_
_entity.id
_entity.type
_entity.pdbx_description
1 polymer ?
#
loop_
_entity_poly.entity_id
_entity_poly.type
_entity_poly.pdbx_seq_one_letter_code
_entity_poly.pdbx_strand_id
1 'polypeptide(L)'
;MPTILAVSGSPSLPSFTHEVLALACAPLTARGLRVDTLALRELPAQALLAADGGDPAVADAVARLEAADAVVLATPVYKAAYSGLLKTFLDLLPQHALAGKVVLPLATGGSMAHALALDYGLRPVLMSMAPAAVANAVFVHAESALRGPEGLRGLEPDTRTRLDQAAEGFADLLDALALHALLNEAVTDDLVTAERLAGLRQAA
;
A
#
# COMPACT_ATOMS: atom_id res chain seq x y z
N MET A 1 -14.73 2.91 8.88
CA MET A 1 -14.02 3.66 7.82
C MET A 1 -12.72 2.95 7.52
N PRO A 2 -12.45 2.57 6.27
CA PRO A 2 -11.21 1.89 5.92
C PRO A 2 -9.98 2.75 6.24
N THR A 3 -8.94 2.08 6.75
CA THR A 3 -7.66 2.69 7.10
C THR A 3 -6.60 2.26 6.09
N ILE A 4 -5.88 3.23 5.54
CA ILE A 4 -4.80 3.02 4.58
C ILE A 4 -3.47 3.30 5.29
N LEU A 5 -2.51 2.38 5.21
CA LEU A 5 -1.13 2.67 5.58
C LEU A 5 -0.35 3.14 4.35
N ALA A 6 0.14 4.37 4.37
CA ALA A 6 0.99 4.96 3.35
C ALA A 6 2.47 4.80 3.73
N VAL A 7 3.19 3.87 3.09
CA VAL A 7 4.57 3.51 3.42
C VAL A 7 5.56 4.19 2.47
N SER A 8 6.50 4.95 3.01
CA SER A 8 7.60 5.57 2.27
C SER A 8 8.90 4.80 2.48
N GLY A 9 9.38 4.11 1.44
CA GLY A 9 10.66 3.39 1.42
C GLY A 9 11.88 4.23 1.04
N SER A 10 11.78 5.56 1.09
CA SER A 10 12.90 6.45 0.77
C SER A 10 13.78 6.74 1.98
N PRO A 11 15.12 6.56 1.88
CA PRO A 11 16.04 6.95 2.94
C PRO A 11 16.34 8.45 2.97
N SER A 12 16.00 9.20 1.91
CA SER A 12 16.45 10.58 1.71
C SER A 12 15.59 11.60 2.48
N LEU A 13 16.23 12.73 2.86
CA LEU A 13 15.61 13.96 3.32
C LEU A 13 16.31 15.15 2.62
N PRO A 14 15.58 15.99 1.86
CA PRO A 14 14.18 15.85 1.46
C PRO A 14 13.95 14.63 0.53
N SER A 15 12.71 14.15 0.40
CA SER A 15 12.41 12.93 -0.34
C SER A 15 11.30 13.15 -1.38
N PHE A 16 11.66 13.11 -2.65
CA PHE A 16 10.69 13.16 -3.76
C PHE A 16 9.69 11.99 -3.71
N THR A 17 10.16 10.80 -3.32
CA THR A 17 9.28 9.63 -3.15
C THR A 17 8.21 9.88 -2.08
N HIS A 18 8.57 10.49 -0.96
CA HIS A 18 7.63 10.82 0.11
C HIS A 18 6.63 11.91 -0.33
N GLU A 19 7.09 12.90 -1.08
CA GLU A 19 6.24 13.94 -1.68
C GLU A 19 5.22 13.34 -2.68
N VAL A 20 5.66 12.41 -3.53
CA VAL A 20 4.78 11.67 -4.46
C VAL A 20 3.77 10.82 -3.71
N LEU A 21 4.17 10.14 -2.63
CA LEU A 21 3.27 9.39 -1.76
C LEU A 21 2.16 10.29 -1.20
N ALA A 22 2.52 11.47 -0.70
CA ALA A 22 1.55 12.44 -0.18
C ALA A 22 0.57 12.92 -1.26
N LEU A 23 1.06 13.16 -2.48
CA LEU A 23 0.21 13.53 -3.63
C LEU A 23 -0.77 12.42 -4.02
N ALA A 24 -0.36 11.15 -3.96
CA ALA A 24 -1.23 10.00 -4.23
C ALA A 24 -2.28 9.79 -3.12
N CYS A 25 -1.95 10.12 -1.88
CA CYS A 25 -2.86 9.97 -0.74
C CYS A 25 -3.87 11.11 -0.62
N ALA A 26 -3.61 12.29 -1.20
CA ALA A 26 -4.49 13.44 -1.10
C ALA A 26 -5.94 13.17 -1.62
N PRO A 27 -6.16 12.58 -2.81
CA PRO A 27 -7.51 12.23 -3.27
C PRO A 27 -8.18 11.17 -2.38
N LEU A 28 -7.42 10.23 -1.80
CA LEU A 28 -7.95 9.21 -0.89
C LEU A 28 -8.50 9.85 0.40
N THR A 29 -7.75 10.79 0.96
CA THR A 29 -8.20 11.58 2.12
C THR A 29 -9.42 12.44 1.77
N ALA A 30 -9.48 13.03 0.57
CA ALA A 30 -10.62 13.80 0.11
C ALA A 30 -11.89 12.94 -0.07
N ARG A 31 -11.76 11.64 -0.37
CA ARG A 31 -12.86 10.65 -0.36
C ARG A 31 -13.29 10.23 1.06
N GLY A 32 -12.64 10.76 2.11
CA GLY A 32 -12.95 10.44 3.50
C GLY A 32 -12.22 9.19 4.04
N LEU A 33 -11.28 8.58 3.29
CA LEU A 33 -10.49 7.46 3.78
C LEU A 33 -9.45 7.95 4.81
N ARG A 34 -9.22 7.15 5.85
CA ARG A 34 -8.19 7.46 6.85
C ARG A 34 -6.83 7.00 6.33
N VAL A 35 -5.90 7.93 6.18
CA VAL A 35 -4.53 7.64 5.76
C VAL A 35 -3.58 7.86 6.93
N ASP A 36 -2.84 6.82 7.29
CA ASP A 36 -1.74 6.85 8.25
C ASP A 36 -0.41 6.72 7.48
N THR A 37 0.59 7.53 7.82
CA THR A 37 1.86 7.57 7.07
C THR A 37 3.00 6.99 7.88
N LEU A 38 3.75 6.04 7.30
CA LEU A 38 4.94 5.42 7.85
C LEU A 38 6.15 5.74 6.96
N ALA A 39 7.11 6.51 7.47
CA ALA A 39 8.38 6.76 6.81
C ALA A 39 9.44 5.78 7.34
N LEU A 40 9.81 4.77 6.56
CA LEU A 40 10.73 3.70 7.01
C LEU A 40 12.10 4.21 7.44
N ARG A 41 12.55 5.38 6.95
CA ARG A 41 13.80 6.01 7.38
C ARG A 41 13.80 6.44 8.86
N GLU A 42 12.63 6.51 9.48
CA GLU A 42 12.48 6.90 10.89
C GLU A 42 12.57 5.69 11.83
N LEU A 43 12.54 4.46 11.28
CA LEU A 43 12.76 3.24 12.03
C LEU A 43 14.25 3.04 12.34
N PRO A 44 14.59 2.38 13.46
CA PRO A 44 15.97 2.09 13.84
C PRO A 44 16.68 1.25 12.77
N ALA A 45 17.68 1.82 12.10
CA ALA A 45 18.38 1.15 10.99
C ALA A 45 19.04 -0.16 11.43
N GLN A 46 19.54 -0.22 12.67
CA GLN A 46 20.13 -1.45 13.22
C GLN A 46 19.10 -2.55 13.37
N ALA A 47 17.91 -2.26 13.88
CA ALA A 47 16.83 -3.23 14.02
C ALA A 47 16.36 -3.74 12.65
N LEU A 48 16.20 -2.85 11.66
CA LEU A 48 15.85 -3.23 10.29
C LEU A 48 16.89 -4.19 9.67
N LEU A 49 18.18 -3.89 9.81
CA LEU A 49 19.27 -4.71 9.24
C LEU A 49 19.48 -6.03 9.99
N ALA A 50 19.20 -6.05 11.28
CA ALA A 50 19.28 -7.25 12.11
C ALA A 50 18.02 -8.14 12.01
N ALA A 51 17.00 -7.71 11.27
CA ALA A 51 15.67 -8.31 11.23
C ALA A 51 15.07 -8.47 12.65
N ASP A 52 15.28 -7.46 13.51
CA ASP A 52 14.79 -7.45 14.89
C ASP A 52 13.33 -6.98 14.94
N GLY A 53 12.40 -7.93 14.83
CA GLY A 53 10.96 -7.67 15.00
C GLY A 53 10.55 -7.36 16.45
N GLY A 54 11.44 -7.56 17.43
CA GLY A 54 11.22 -7.22 18.84
C GLY A 54 11.51 -5.75 19.19
N ASP A 55 12.18 -5.00 18.31
CA ASP A 55 12.34 -3.56 18.51
C ASP A 55 10.98 -2.86 18.56
N PRO A 56 10.71 -2.01 19.59
CA PRO A 56 9.39 -1.42 19.77
C PRO A 56 8.89 -0.58 18.57
N ALA A 57 9.79 0.14 17.89
CA ALA A 57 9.41 0.96 16.74
C ALA A 57 9.11 0.09 15.51
N VAL A 58 9.83 -1.02 15.33
CA VAL A 58 9.57 -2.00 14.28
C VAL A 58 8.27 -2.73 14.56
N ALA A 59 8.05 -3.19 15.80
CA ALA A 59 6.82 -3.86 16.21
C ALA A 59 5.57 -2.96 15.99
N ASP A 60 5.66 -1.67 16.34
CA ASP A 60 4.59 -0.69 16.08
C ASP A 60 4.32 -0.56 14.56
N ALA A 61 5.37 -0.44 13.76
CA ALA A 61 5.22 -0.33 12.30
C ALA A 61 4.56 -1.58 11.68
N VAL A 62 4.90 -2.77 12.16
CA VAL A 62 4.26 -4.04 11.76
C VAL A 62 2.79 -4.05 12.19
N ALA A 63 2.49 -3.71 13.43
CA ALA A 63 1.12 -3.65 13.94
C ALA A 63 0.23 -2.66 13.17
N ARG A 64 0.77 -1.51 12.78
CA ARG A 64 0.07 -0.52 11.92
C ARG A 64 -0.23 -1.09 10.54
N LEU A 65 0.68 -1.86 9.95
CA LEU A 65 0.43 -2.53 8.68
C LEU A 65 -0.64 -3.63 8.81
N GLU A 66 -0.58 -4.42 9.89
CA GLU A 66 -1.58 -5.46 10.15
C GLU A 66 -2.98 -4.86 10.34
N ALA A 67 -3.10 -3.75 11.05
CA ALA A 67 -4.37 -3.06 11.32
C ALA A 67 -4.94 -2.33 10.11
N ALA A 68 -4.15 -2.06 9.07
CA ALA A 68 -4.61 -1.35 7.87
C ALA A 68 -5.44 -2.26 6.96
N ASP A 69 -6.49 -1.70 6.34
CA ASP A 69 -7.31 -2.38 5.33
C ASP A 69 -6.64 -2.39 3.96
N ALA A 70 -5.77 -1.42 3.69
CA ALA A 70 -5.06 -1.27 2.42
C ALA A 70 -3.70 -0.56 2.60
N VAL A 71 -2.81 -0.69 1.60
CA VAL A 71 -1.46 -0.14 1.67
C VAL A 71 -1.13 0.64 0.39
N VAL A 72 -0.67 1.88 0.53
CA VAL A 72 0.00 2.63 -0.55
C VAL A 72 1.49 2.57 -0.27
N LEU A 73 2.28 2.02 -1.19
CA LEU A 73 3.69 1.75 -0.95
C LEU A 73 4.54 2.47 -2.00
N ALA A 74 5.35 3.43 -1.56
CA ALA A 74 6.22 4.22 -2.42
C ALA A 74 7.71 3.95 -2.17
N THR A 75 8.48 3.75 -3.25
CA THR A 75 9.92 3.47 -3.20
C THR A 75 10.69 4.27 -4.25
N PRO A 76 11.89 4.78 -3.94
CA PRO A 76 12.79 5.20 -4.99
C PRO A 76 13.38 3.98 -5.69
N VAL A 77 13.72 4.12 -6.99
CA VAL A 77 14.44 3.08 -7.71
C VAL A 77 15.95 3.35 -7.62
N TYR A 78 16.68 2.41 -7.02
CA TYR A 78 18.14 2.39 -6.96
C TYR A 78 18.65 1.12 -7.64
N LYS A 79 19.63 1.28 -8.57
CA LYS A 79 20.22 0.14 -9.29
C LYS A 79 19.18 -0.80 -9.91
N ALA A 80 18.18 -0.19 -10.57
CA ALA A 80 17.08 -0.88 -11.27
C ALA A 80 16.16 -1.72 -10.34
N ALA A 81 16.14 -1.46 -9.03
CA ALA A 81 15.30 -2.13 -8.06
C ALA A 81 14.69 -1.14 -7.06
N TYR A 82 13.64 -1.55 -6.37
CA TYR A 82 13.13 -0.83 -5.21
C TYR A 82 14.20 -0.72 -4.11
N SER A 83 14.06 0.23 -3.19
CA SER A 83 15.11 0.53 -2.20
C SER A 83 15.38 -0.66 -1.27
N GLY A 84 16.65 -0.83 -0.86
CA GLY A 84 17.01 -1.78 0.17
C GLY A 84 16.31 -1.51 1.50
N LEU A 85 16.05 -0.24 1.84
CA LEU A 85 15.29 0.15 3.03
C LEU A 85 13.87 -0.44 3.01
N LEU A 86 13.19 -0.40 1.86
CA LEU A 86 11.90 -1.05 1.73
C LEU A 86 12.02 -2.56 1.90
N LYS A 87 13.04 -3.18 1.28
CA LYS A 87 13.23 -4.63 1.36
C LYS A 87 13.46 -5.10 2.80
N THR A 88 14.30 -4.40 3.58
CA THR A 88 14.54 -4.76 4.98
C THR A 88 13.27 -4.72 5.82
N PHE A 89 12.36 -3.77 5.57
CA PHE A 89 11.07 -3.73 6.24
C PHE A 89 10.15 -4.88 5.80
N LEU A 90 10.05 -5.14 4.48
CA LEU A 90 9.21 -6.22 3.98
C LEU A 90 9.66 -7.59 4.48
N ASP A 91 10.97 -7.80 4.73
CA ASP A 91 11.52 -9.04 5.26
C ASP A 91 11.19 -9.30 6.73
N LEU A 92 10.79 -8.27 7.47
CA LEU A 92 10.32 -8.38 8.86
C LEU A 92 8.85 -8.78 8.99
N LEU A 93 8.09 -8.64 7.90
CA LEU A 93 6.66 -8.88 7.92
C LEU A 93 6.34 -10.38 7.90
N PRO A 94 5.23 -10.81 8.52
CA PRO A 94 4.71 -12.18 8.36
C PRO A 94 4.49 -12.54 6.88
N GLN A 95 4.60 -13.82 6.56
CA GLN A 95 4.50 -14.31 5.17
C GLN A 95 3.23 -13.85 4.44
N HIS A 96 2.11 -13.71 5.13
CA HIS A 96 0.83 -13.29 4.57
C HIS A 96 0.38 -11.91 5.09
N ALA A 97 1.34 -11.02 5.35
CA ALA A 97 1.06 -9.69 5.94
C ALA A 97 0.12 -8.81 5.09
N LEU A 98 0.01 -9.09 3.80
CA LEU A 98 -0.89 -8.37 2.89
C LEU A 98 -2.20 -9.11 2.63
N ALA A 99 -2.46 -10.25 3.29
CA ALA A 99 -3.71 -11.00 3.10
C ALA A 99 -4.94 -10.11 3.37
N GLY A 100 -5.90 -10.16 2.43
CA GLY A 100 -7.12 -9.35 2.50
C GLY A 100 -6.94 -7.87 2.16
N LYS A 101 -5.73 -7.40 1.87
CA LYS A 101 -5.45 -5.98 1.62
C LYS A 101 -5.32 -5.68 0.12
N VAL A 102 -5.74 -4.47 -0.26
CA VAL A 102 -5.41 -3.88 -1.58
C VAL A 102 -4.09 -3.12 -1.46
N VAL A 103 -3.21 -3.25 -2.44
CA VAL A 103 -1.91 -2.57 -2.45
C VAL A 103 -1.77 -1.69 -3.69
N LEU A 104 -1.39 -0.41 -3.51
CA LEU A 104 -1.01 0.50 -4.58
C LEU A 104 0.51 0.70 -4.57
N PRO A 105 1.27 0.12 -5.51
CA PRO A 105 2.71 0.32 -5.60
C PRO A 105 3.04 1.58 -6.41
N LEU A 106 3.91 2.43 -5.85
CA LEU A 106 4.45 3.63 -6.48
C LEU A 106 5.97 3.55 -6.51
N ALA A 107 6.57 4.01 -7.59
CA ALA A 107 8.02 4.17 -7.64
C ALA A 107 8.42 5.52 -8.23
N THR A 108 9.57 6.03 -7.79
CA THR A 108 10.17 7.25 -8.32
C THR A 108 11.58 6.97 -8.82
N GLY A 109 12.00 7.63 -9.89
CA GLY A 109 13.33 7.46 -10.42
C GLY A 109 13.71 8.48 -11.49
N GLY A 110 14.99 8.55 -11.79
CA GLY A 110 15.57 9.48 -12.79
C GLY A 110 15.69 8.91 -14.20
N SER A 111 15.09 7.74 -14.49
CA SER A 111 15.10 7.15 -15.83
C SER A 111 13.86 6.31 -16.06
N MET A 112 13.21 6.49 -17.21
CA MET A 112 12.04 5.67 -17.60
C MET A 112 12.38 4.18 -17.75
N ALA A 113 13.66 3.82 -18.03
CA ALA A 113 14.09 2.42 -18.04
C ALA A 113 13.88 1.72 -16.68
N HIS A 114 13.73 2.47 -15.60
CA HIS A 114 13.49 1.96 -14.26
C HIS A 114 12.01 1.64 -13.98
N ALA A 115 11.08 2.00 -14.85
CA ALA A 115 9.64 1.72 -14.66
C ALA A 115 9.36 0.22 -14.47
N LEU A 116 10.11 -0.64 -15.17
CA LEU A 116 10.00 -2.09 -15.07
C LEU A 116 10.37 -2.65 -13.68
N ALA A 117 11.07 -1.89 -12.83
CA ALA A 117 11.37 -2.29 -11.45
C ALA A 117 10.10 -2.52 -10.61
N LEU A 118 8.99 -1.87 -10.96
CA LEU A 118 7.69 -2.12 -10.33
C LEU A 118 7.16 -3.52 -10.64
N ASP A 119 7.07 -3.89 -11.90
CA ASP A 119 6.43 -5.14 -12.32
C ASP A 119 7.34 -6.37 -12.17
N TYR A 120 8.64 -6.23 -12.43
CA TYR A 120 9.58 -7.35 -12.38
C TYR A 120 10.33 -7.47 -11.05
N GLY A 121 10.41 -6.39 -10.26
CA GLY A 121 11.07 -6.40 -8.96
C GLY A 121 10.09 -6.39 -7.79
N LEU A 122 9.28 -5.33 -7.66
CA LEU A 122 8.44 -5.13 -6.49
C LEU A 122 7.18 -6.01 -6.50
N ARG A 123 6.45 -6.07 -7.62
CA ARG A 123 5.19 -6.83 -7.72
C ARG A 123 5.33 -8.30 -7.32
N PRO A 124 6.37 -9.06 -7.75
CA PRO A 124 6.54 -10.44 -7.29
C PRO A 124 6.69 -10.57 -5.78
N VAL A 125 7.39 -9.65 -5.13
CA VAL A 125 7.55 -9.61 -3.67
C VAL A 125 6.20 -9.36 -2.99
N LEU A 126 5.43 -8.37 -3.46
CA LEU A 126 4.09 -8.10 -2.92
C LEU A 126 3.16 -9.30 -3.10
N MET A 127 3.17 -9.94 -4.27
CA MET A 127 2.34 -11.12 -4.55
C MET A 127 2.68 -12.32 -3.67
N SER A 128 3.94 -12.47 -3.26
CA SER A 128 4.35 -13.54 -2.33
C SER A 128 3.76 -13.38 -0.92
N MET A 129 3.26 -12.18 -0.58
CA MET A 129 2.65 -11.85 0.71
C MET A 129 1.11 -11.93 0.68
N ALA A 130 0.55 -12.52 -0.38
CA ALA A 130 -0.87 -12.85 -0.57
C ALA A 130 -1.85 -11.65 -0.48
N PRO A 131 -1.60 -10.50 -1.15
CA PRO A 131 -2.58 -9.41 -1.20
C PRO A 131 -3.87 -9.85 -1.87
N ALA A 132 -5.01 -9.26 -1.48
CA ALA A 132 -6.29 -9.46 -2.18
C ALA A 132 -6.25 -8.90 -3.60
N ALA A 133 -5.61 -7.74 -3.79
CA ALA A 133 -5.37 -7.16 -5.09
C ALA A 133 -4.13 -6.23 -5.07
N VAL A 134 -3.45 -6.13 -6.22
CA VAL A 134 -2.41 -5.12 -6.45
C VAL A 134 -2.89 -4.20 -7.57
N ALA A 135 -3.17 -2.95 -7.22
CA ALA A 135 -3.62 -1.92 -8.15
C ALA A 135 -2.55 -1.60 -9.23
N ASN A 136 -2.95 -0.83 -10.22
CA ASN A 136 -2.05 -0.38 -11.28
C ASN A 136 -0.92 0.46 -10.69
N ALA A 137 0.31 -0.03 -10.85
CA ALA A 137 1.50 0.63 -10.35
C ALA A 137 1.81 1.92 -11.13
N VAL A 138 2.32 2.95 -10.44
CA VAL A 138 2.74 4.19 -11.09
C VAL A 138 4.22 4.47 -10.87
N PHE A 139 4.93 4.60 -11.97
CA PHE A 139 6.28 5.14 -11.98
C PHE A 139 6.23 6.66 -12.25
N VAL A 140 6.83 7.44 -11.34
CA VAL A 140 6.94 8.89 -11.44
C VAL A 140 8.39 9.28 -11.74
N HIS A 141 8.62 9.80 -12.93
CA HIS A 141 9.94 10.29 -13.33
C HIS A 141 10.29 11.58 -12.59
N ALA A 142 11.53 11.70 -12.13
CA ALA A 142 11.94 12.85 -11.32
C ALA A 142 11.85 14.19 -12.08
N GLU A 143 11.98 14.18 -13.40
CA GLU A 143 11.83 15.38 -14.23
C GLU A 143 10.40 15.88 -14.34
N SER A 144 9.38 15.05 -14.04
CA SER A 144 7.99 15.49 -14.00
C SER A 144 7.65 16.36 -12.78
N ALA A 145 8.61 16.54 -11.85
CA ALA A 145 8.43 17.34 -10.65
C ALA A 145 8.42 18.84 -10.96
N LEU A 146 7.31 19.51 -10.70
CA LEU A 146 7.20 20.96 -10.72
C LEU A 146 7.65 21.50 -9.37
N ARG A 147 8.83 22.13 -9.33
CA ARG A 147 9.45 22.61 -8.09
C ARG A 147 9.33 24.11 -7.93
N GLY A 148 9.27 24.58 -6.70
CA GLY A 148 9.31 25.98 -6.31
C GLY A 148 10.30 26.18 -5.17
N PRO A 149 10.39 27.43 -4.63
CA PRO A 149 11.32 27.76 -3.54
C PRO A 149 11.12 26.89 -2.27
N GLU A 150 9.91 26.43 -2.03
CA GLU A 150 9.51 25.67 -0.83
C GLU A 150 9.46 24.15 -1.08
N GLY A 151 9.94 23.64 -2.23
CA GLY A 151 9.93 22.22 -2.57
C GLY A 151 9.03 21.85 -3.74
N LEU A 152 8.42 20.67 -3.67
CA LEU A 152 7.52 20.16 -4.72
C LEU A 152 6.18 20.94 -4.71
N ARG A 153 5.85 21.55 -5.85
CA ARG A 153 4.56 22.24 -6.08
C ARG A 153 3.52 21.32 -6.72
N GLY A 154 3.96 20.28 -7.39
CA GLY A 154 3.11 19.33 -8.10
C GLY A 154 3.89 18.50 -9.10
N LEU A 155 3.17 17.84 -9.98
CA LEU A 155 3.71 17.07 -11.10
C LEU A 155 3.19 17.63 -12.41
N GLU A 156 3.89 17.38 -13.51
CA GLU A 156 3.37 17.64 -14.85
C GLU A 156 1.97 17.03 -15.04
N PRO A 157 1.07 17.67 -15.82
CA PRO A 157 -0.35 17.32 -15.89
C PRO A 157 -0.60 15.83 -16.20
N ASP A 158 0.09 15.25 -17.17
CA ASP A 158 -0.09 13.85 -17.56
C ASP A 158 0.34 12.89 -16.44
N THR A 159 1.45 13.20 -15.77
CA THR A 159 1.93 12.40 -14.63
C THR A 159 0.98 12.52 -13.43
N ARG A 160 0.46 13.73 -13.18
CA ARG A 160 -0.53 13.95 -12.14
C ARG A 160 -1.81 13.18 -12.42
N THR A 161 -2.33 13.25 -13.64
CA THR A 161 -3.54 12.52 -14.05
C THR A 161 -3.38 11.02 -13.86
N ARG A 162 -2.25 10.42 -14.27
CA ARG A 162 -1.98 8.99 -14.05
C ARG A 162 -1.91 8.61 -12.57
N LEU A 163 -1.34 9.48 -11.73
CA LEU A 163 -1.27 9.25 -10.29
C LEU A 163 -2.65 9.30 -9.65
N ASP A 164 -3.48 10.28 -10.03
CA ASP A 164 -4.85 10.43 -9.55
C ASP A 164 -5.72 9.24 -9.99
N GLN A 165 -5.65 8.82 -11.25
CA GLN A 165 -6.37 7.65 -11.76
C GLN A 165 -5.96 6.36 -11.03
N ALA A 166 -4.69 6.19 -10.68
CA ALA A 166 -4.24 5.03 -9.92
C ALA A 166 -4.77 5.07 -8.48
N ALA A 167 -4.81 6.23 -7.85
CA ALA A 167 -5.40 6.40 -6.52
C ALA A 167 -6.92 6.14 -6.52
N GLU A 168 -7.64 6.63 -7.54
CA GLU A 168 -9.06 6.35 -7.72
C GLU A 168 -9.33 4.86 -7.92
N GLY A 169 -8.62 4.21 -8.86
CA GLY A 169 -8.76 2.77 -9.10
C GLY A 169 -8.39 1.91 -7.89
N PHE A 170 -7.43 2.35 -7.07
CA PHE A 170 -7.12 1.71 -5.79
C PHE A 170 -8.28 1.82 -4.80
N ALA A 171 -8.90 2.99 -4.69
CA ALA A 171 -10.05 3.19 -3.82
C ALA A 171 -11.27 2.37 -4.28
N ASP A 172 -11.50 2.28 -5.59
CA ASP A 172 -12.59 1.48 -6.16
C ASP A 172 -12.39 -0.04 -5.90
N LEU A 173 -11.15 -0.52 -5.96
CA LEU A 173 -10.81 -1.90 -5.57
C LEU A 173 -11.07 -2.15 -4.08
N LEU A 174 -10.76 -1.19 -3.22
CA LEU A 174 -11.04 -1.29 -1.78
C LEU A 174 -12.53 -1.34 -1.50
N ASP A 175 -13.32 -0.48 -2.15
CA ASP A 175 -14.78 -0.47 -2.04
C ASP A 175 -15.40 -1.79 -2.54
N ALA A 176 -14.91 -2.31 -3.67
CA ALA A 176 -15.36 -3.59 -4.23
C ALA A 176 -15.04 -4.77 -3.30
N LEU A 177 -13.87 -4.78 -2.66
CA LEU A 177 -13.50 -5.81 -1.70
C LEU A 177 -14.38 -5.77 -0.44
N ALA A 178 -14.66 -4.56 0.08
CA ALA A 178 -15.54 -4.36 1.21
C ALA A 178 -16.98 -4.84 0.90
N LEU A 179 -17.50 -4.50 -0.28
CA LEU A 179 -18.82 -4.96 -0.74
C LEU A 179 -18.87 -6.48 -0.86
N HIS A 180 -17.83 -7.10 -1.42
CA HIS A 180 -17.75 -8.56 -1.55
C HIS A 180 -17.76 -9.25 -0.17
N ALA A 181 -17.06 -8.72 0.80
CA ALA A 181 -17.06 -9.23 2.17
C ALA A 181 -18.47 -9.19 2.80
N LEU A 182 -19.16 -8.06 2.67
CA LEU A 182 -20.53 -7.89 3.18
C LEU A 182 -21.53 -8.86 2.52
N LEU A 183 -21.40 -9.08 1.20
CA LEU A 183 -22.27 -10.02 0.48
C LEU A 183 -22.02 -11.47 0.93
N ASN A 184 -20.78 -11.85 1.18
CA ASN A 184 -20.44 -13.18 1.66
C ASN A 184 -20.95 -13.42 3.09
N GLU A 185 -20.89 -12.43 3.97
CA GLU A 185 -21.47 -12.50 5.31
C GLU A 185 -22.98 -12.71 5.25
N ALA A 186 -23.68 -11.92 4.42
CA ALA A 186 -25.14 -12.05 4.26
C ALA A 186 -25.58 -13.43 3.74
N VAL A 187 -24.86 -13.96 2.74
CA VAL A 187 -25.11 -15.32 2.20
C VAL A 187 -24.89 -16.39 3.27
N THR A 188 -23.83 -16.25 4.08
CA THR A 188 -23.52 -17.21 5.15
C THR A 188 -24.62 -17.21 6.23
N ASP A 189 -25.11 -16.04 6.63
CA ASP A 189 -26.18 -15.91 7.61
C ASP A 189 -27.51 -16.53 7.12
N ASP A 190 -27.85 -16.35 5.84
CA ASP A 190 -29.02 -16.95 5.22
C ASP A 190 -28.92 -18.48 5.18
N LEU A 191 -27.73 -19.03 4.86
CA LEU A 191 -27.51 -20.48 4.87
C LEU A 191 -27.66 -21.09 6.27
N VAL A 192 -27.02 -20.46 7.28
CA VAL A 192 -27.12 -20.89 8.69
C VAL A 192 -28.58 -20.86 9.17
N THR A 193 -29.33 -19.84 8.77
CA THR A 193 -30.75 -19.71 9.12
C THR A 193 -31.61 -20.81 8.46
N ALA A 194 -31.33 -21.11 7.18
CA ALA A 194 -32.03 -22.17 6.45
C ALA A 194 -31.76 -23.57 7.05
N GLU A 195 -30.52 -23.86 7.44
CA GLU A 195 -30.14 -25.11 8.10
C GLU A 195 -30.83 -25.27 9.47
N ARG A 196 -30.92 -24.21 10.28
CA ARG A 196 -31.64 -24.21 11.56
C ARG A 196 -33.12 -24.50 11.38
N LEU A 197 -33.75 -23.88 10.38
CA LEU A 197 -35.19 -24.12 10.09
C LEU A 197 -35.46 -25.53 9.56
N ALA A 198 -34.53 -26.09 8.76
CA ALA A 198 -34.64 -27.47 8.30
C ALA A 198 -34.52 -28.48 9.46
N GLY A 199 -33.58 -28.26 10.40
CA GLY A 199 -33.42 -29.08 11.58
C GLY A 199 -34.64 -29.09 12.51
N LEU A 200 -35.30 -27.94 12.68
CA LEU A 200 -36.51 -27.84 13.47
C LEU A 200 -37.73 -28.61 12.83
N ARG A 201 -37.77 -28.68 11.49
CA ARG A 201 -38.84 -29.46 10.77
C ARG A 201 -38.62 -30.97 10.84
N GLN A 202 -37.41 -31.43 11.06
CA GLN A 202 -37.12 -32.87 11.21
C GLN A 202 -37.30 -33.35 12.66
N ALA A 203 -37.38 -32.44 13.63
CA ALA A 203 -37.54 -32.76 15.05
C ALA A 203 -39.01 -32.69 15.55
N ALA A 204 -39.93 -32.25 14.68
CA ALA A 204 -41.37 -32.17 14.92
C ALA A 204 -42.13 -33.29 14.19
#